data_6fe5acfbaf1ecb3070666f3c6ca12856
#
_entry.id   6fe5acfbaf1ecb3070666f3c6ca12856
#
_cell.length_a   1.000
_cell.length_b   1.000
_cell.length_c   1.000
_cell.angle_alpha   90.00
_cell.angle_beta   90.00
_cell.angle_gamma   90.00
#
_symmetry.space_group_name_H-M   'P 1'
#
loop_
_entity.id
_entity.type
_entity.pdbx_description
1 polymer ?
#
loop_
_entity_poly.entity_id
_entity_poly.type
_entity_poly.pdbx_seq_one_letter_code
_entity_poly.pdbx_strand_id
1 'polypeptide(L)'
;MTDWPRYHEPLRATLTRTVAIALVAGAVLAHGWGGSARWPVASLLMLWPSFGGHWIELWFLNWLRPRLPDSRLVQVGARLAVWFVGGVGLALGMRLTARALTGLRRTPRATWWAAGLAFIMIELVAHLALQLRGRPSFFNGRE
;
A
#
# COMPACT_ATOMS: atom_id res chain seq x y z
N MET A 1 19.51 19.26 -12.38
CA MET A 1 18.48 18.81 -11.41
C MET A 1 17.14 19.06 -12.07
N THR A 2 16.46 18.01 -12.49
CA THR A 2 15.12 18.11 -13.05
C THR A 2 14.16 18.46 -11.91
N ASP A 3 13.48 19.61 -12.00
CA ASP A 3 12.43 20.00 -11.07
C ASP A 3 11.23 19.08 -11.25
N TRP A 4 11.25 17.95 -10.55
CA TRP A 4 10.10 17.05 -10.50
C TRP A 4 8.99 17.72 -9.71
N PRO A 5 7.77 17.88 -10.27
CA PRO A 5 6.66 18.43 -9.54
C PRO A 5 6.37 17.55 -8.32
N ARG A 6 6.32 18.16 -7.14
CA ARG A 6 5.93 17.43 -5.92
C ARG A 6 4.47 16.99 -6.05
N TYR A 7 4.24 15.72 -5.83
CA TYR A 7 2.88 15.19 -5.82
C TYR A 7 2.17 15.62 -4.53
N HIS A 8 1.11 16.41 -4.69
CA HIS A 8 0.26 16.86 -3.58
C HIS A 8 -1.17 16.41 -3.82
N GLU A 9 -1.70 15.62 -2.92
CA GLU A 9 -3.11 15.28 -2.91
C GLU A 9 -3.79 16.00 -1.73
N PRO A 10 -4.99 16.57 -1.92
CA PRO A 10 -5.74 17.17 -0.83
C PRO A 10 -5.99 16.16 0.29
N LEU A 11 -5.67 16.52 1.54
CA LEU A 11 -5.80 15.63 2.70
C LEU A 11 -7.19 14.98 2.80
N ARG A 12 -8.24 15.76 2.53
CA ARG A 12 -9.63 15.26 2.53
C ARG A 12 -9.85 14.13 1.53
N ALA A 13 -9.34 14.27 0.30
CA ALA A 13 -9.46 13.25 -0.74
C ALA A 13 -8.72 11.96 -0.34
N THR A 14 -7.49 12.11 0.18
CA THR A 14 -6.70 10.99 0.70
C THR A 14 -7.43 10.27 1.84
N LEU A 15 -7.92 11.00 2.83
CA LEU A 15 -8.63 10.43 3.97
C LEU A 15 -9.89 9.68 3.53
N THR A 16 -10.75 10.34 2.72
CA THR A 16 -12.01 9.74 2.27
C THR A 16 -11.75 8.46 1.48
N ARG A 17 -10.82 8.50 0.53
CA ARG A 17 -10.46 7.32 -0.29
C ARG A 17 -9.90 6.20 0.59
N THR A 18 -8.98 6.51 1.48
CA THR A 18 -8.28 5.53 2.31
C THR A 18 -9.23 4.86 3.29
N VAL A 19 -10.11 5.62 3.94
CA VAL A 19 -11.13 5.08 4.84
C VAL A 19 -12.13 4.22 4.04
N ALA A 20 -12.60 4.69 2.89
CA ALA A 20 -13.52 3.91 2.06
C ALA A 20 -12.90 2.57 1.63
N ILE A 21 -11.64 2.57 1.18
CA ILE A 21 -10.91 1.34 0.83
C ILE A 21 -10.80 0.42 2.05
N ALA A 22 -10.43 0.96 3.22
CA ALA A 22 -10.27 0.17 4.44
C ALA A 22 -11.60 -0.46 4.90
N LEU A 23 -12.72 0.25 4.78
CA LEU A 23 -14.05 -0.27 5.11
C LEU A 23 -14.46 -1.41 4.17
N VAL A 24 -14.28 -1.24 2.85
CA VAL A 24 -14.62 -2.26 1.87
C VAL A 24 -13.71 -3.48 2.00
N ALA A 25 -12.39 -3.27 2.05
CA ALA A 25 -11.43 -4.36 2.23
C ALA A 25 -11.60 -5.06 3.58
N GLY A 26 -11.96 -4.30 4.63
CA GLY A 26 -12.29 -4.83 5.94
C GLY A 26 -13.53 -5.72 5.92
N ALA A 27 -14.56 -5.37 5.16
CA ALA A 27 -15.75 -6.21 4.98
C ALA A 27 -15.42 -7.55 4.31
N VAL A 28 -14.60 -7.51 3.24
CA VAL A 28 -14.12 -8.71 2.56
C VAL A 28 -13.29 -9.59 3.49
N LEU A 29 -12.36 -9.00 4.24
CA LEU A 29 -11.53 -9.71 5.20
C LEU A 29 -12.37 -10.33 6.34
N ALA A 30 -13.34 -9.59 6.87
CA ALA A 30 -14.23 -10.06 7.92
C ALA A 30 -15.08 -11.26 7.47
N HIS A 31 -15.56 -11.23 6.22
CA HIS A 31 -16.29 -12.35 5.64
C HIS A 31 -15.44 -13.61 5.62
N GLY A 32 -14.16 -13.52 5.20
CA GLY A 32 -13.21 -14.64 5.23
C GLY A 32 -12.80 -15.10 6.64
N TRP A 33 -12.94 -14.24 7.67
CA TRP A 33 -12.57 -14.50 9.06
C TRP A 33 -13.71 -15.03 9.94
N GLY A 34 -14.86 -15.35 9.38
CA GLY A 34 -15.98 -15.95 10.08
C GLY A 34 -17.07 -14.99 10.51
N GLY A 35 -17.26 -13.91 9.76
CA GLY A 35 -18.51 -13.15 9.79
C GLY A 35 -18.40 -11.65 10.08
N SER A 36 -19.53 -10.99 9.85
CA SER A 36 -19.68 -9.52 9.91
C SER A 36 -19.35 -8.89 11.28
N ALA A 37 -19.46 -9.65 12.37
CA ALA A 37 -19.10 -9.16 13.70
C ALA A 37 -17.63 -8.73 13.84
N ARG A 38 -16.75 -9.22 12.97
CA ARG A 38 -15.31 -8.87 12.93
C ARG A 38 -15.00 -7.67 12.04
N TRP A 39 -15.99 -7.15 11.34
CA TRP A 39 -15.79 -6.04 10.40
C TRP A 39 -15.08 -4.81 10.99
N PRO A 40 -15.42 -4.29 12.18
CA PRO A 40 -14.72 -3.12 12.73
C PRO A 40 -13.21 -3.38 12.93
N VAL A 41 -12.85 -4.53 13.48
CA VAL A 41 -11.43 -4.91 13.67
C VAL A 41 -10.73 -5.09 12.32
N ALA A 42 -11.37 -5.79 11.38
CA ALA A 42 -10.83 -5.99 10.04
C ALA A 42 -10.62 -4.65 9.31
N SER A 43 -11.55 -3.71 9.43
CA SER A 43 -11.43 -2.36 8.83
C SER A 43 -10.28 -1.56 9.45
N LEU A 44 -10.11 -1.62 10.77
CA LEU A 44 -8.96 -1.00 11.45
C LEU A 44 -7.63 -1.59 10.96
N LEU A 45 -7.57 -2.91 10.75
CA LEU A 45 -6.36 -3.54 10.20
C LEU A 45 -6.10 -3.11 8.75
N MET A 46 -7.14 -2.92 7.95
CA MET A 46 -7.03 -2.48 6.57
C MET A 46 -6.60 -1.00 6.42
N LEU A 47 -6.66 -0.21 7.49
CA LEU A 47 -6.07 1.14 7.49
C LEU A 47 -4.55 1.10 7.26
N TRP A 48 -3.83 0.09 7.73
CA TRP A 48 -2.40 -0.04 7.53
C TRP A 48 -2.00 -0.07 6.05
N PRO A 49 -2.46 -1.03 5.23
CA PRO A 49 -2.12 -1.05 3.81
C PRO A 49 -2.69 0.15 3.06
N SER A 50 -3.89 0.65 3.43
CA SER A 50 -4.53 1.77 2.74
C SER A 50 -3.80 3.09 2.98
N PHE A 51 -3.49 3.45 4.22
CA PHE A 51 -2.71 4.65 4.55
C PHE A 51 -1.24 4.46 4.26
N GLY A 52 -0.67 3.36 4.75
CA GLY A 52 0.76 3.12 4.64
C GLY A 52 1.21 2.98 3.20
N GLY A 53 0.43 2.31 2.36
CA GLY A 53 0.70 2.20 0.92
C GLY A 53 0.76 3.57 0.25
N HIS A 54 -0.23 4.44 0.54
CA HIS A 54 -0.23 5.81 0.03
C HIS A 54 0.98 6.62 0.50
N TRP A 55 1.33 6.53 1.80
CA TRP A 55 2.50 7.24 2.34
C TRP A 55 3.82 6.74 1.78
N ILE A 56 3.97 5.43 1.59
CA ILE A 56 5.15 4.82 0.97
C ILE A 56 5.31 5.35 -0.45
N GLU A 57 4.22 5.42 -1.22
CA GLU A 57 4.24 5.94 -2.58
C GLU A 57 4.59 7.44 -2.63
N LEU A 58 3.98 8.26 -1.78
CA LEU A 58 4.33 9.69 -1.68
C LEU A 58 5.79 9.89 -1.28
N TRP A 59 6.29 9.10 -0.33
CA TRP A 59 7.68 9.17 0.08
C TRP A 59 8.62 8.79 -1.07
N PHE A 60 8.31 7.73 -1.80
CA PHE A 60 9.08 7.32 -2.98
C PHE A 60 9.11 8.45 -4.02
N LEU A 61 7.95 8.97 -4.43
CA LEU A 61 7.84 9.96 -5.49
C LEU A 61 8.52 11.29 -5.12
N ASN A 62 8.33 11.77 -3.89
CA ASN A 62 8.78 13.12 -3.50
C ASN A 62 10.20 13.14 -2.95
N TRP A 63 10.69 12.03 -2.44
CA TRP A 63 11.97 12.00 -1.74
C TRP A 63 13.01 11.08 -2.37
N LEU A 64 12.67 9.85 -2.68
CA LEU A 64 13.64 8.87 -3.20
C LEU A 64 13.86 9.04 -4.70
N ARG A 65 12.78 9.10 -5.48
CA ARG A 65 12.83 9.20 -6.94
C ARG A 65 13.73 10.33 -7.46
N PRO A 66 13.66 11.57 -6.93
CA PRO A 66 14.53 12.66 -7.41
C PRO A 66 16.03 12.45 -7.16
N ARG A 67 16.38 11.53 -6.27
CA ARG A 67 17.77 11.20 -5.91
C ARG A 67 18.34 10.01 -6.70
N LEU A 68 17.47 9.30 -7.41
CA LEU A 68 17.88 8.15 -8.22
C LEU A 68 18.34 8.61 -9.60
N PRO A 69 19.25 7.86 -10.23
CA PRO A 69 19.60 8.10 -11.64
C PRO A 69 18.39 8.00 -12.57
N ASP A 70 18.40 8.74 -13.69
CA ASP A 70 17.31 8.75 -14.69
C ASP A 70 17.22 7.44 -15.50
N SER A 71 17.88 6.37 -15.06
CA SER A 71 17.76 5.04 -15.64
C SER A 71 16.42 4.42 -15.26
N ARG A 72 15.61 4.09 -16.27
CA ARG A 72 14.31 3.44 -16.07
C ARG A 72 14.42 2.13 -15.24
N LEU A 73 15.47 1.36 -15.47
CA LEU A 73 15.72 0.11 -14.73
C LEU A 73 15.94 0.39 -13.25
N VAL A 74 16.75 1.41 -12.90
CA VAL A 74 17.01 1.81 -11.53
C VAL A 74 15.75 2.31 -10.84
N GLN A 75 14.96 3.16 -11.52
CA GLN A 75 13.69 3.70 -11.01
C GLN A 75 12.68 2.58 -10.72
N VAL A 76 12.51 1.64 -11.66
CA VAL A 76 11.62 0.47 -11.50
C VAL A 76 12.10 -0.42 -10.37
N GLY A 77 13.38 -0.78 -10.35
CA GLY A 77 13.96 -1.65 -9.33
C GLY A 77 13.83 -1.06 -7.93
N ALA A 78 14.13 0.24 -7.77
CA ALA A 78 14.00 0.95 -6.51
C ALA A 78 12.53 0.98 -6.03
N ARG A 79 11.58 1.22 -6.94
CA ARG A 79 10.15 1.24 -6.62
C ARG A 79 9.66 -0.13 -6.15
N LEU A 80 10.02 -1.20 -6.85
CA LEU A 80 9.68 -2.56 -6.45
C LEU A 80 10.28 -2.92 -5.09
N ALA A 81 11.52 -2.53 -4.84
CA ALA A 81 12.17 -2.73 -3.54
C ALA A 81 11.44 -1.98 -2.41
N VAL A 82 11.05 -0.72 -2.64
CA VAL A 82 10.29 0.09 -1.68
C VAL A 82 8.91 -0.52 -1.41
N TRP A 83 8.22 -0.99 -2.44
CA TRP A 83 6.93 -1.67 -2.27
C TRP A 83 7.08 -2.98 -1.50
N PHE A 84 8.13 -3.76 -1.78
CA PHE A 84 8.39 -5.00 -1.05
C PHE A 84 8.63 -4.74 0.44
N VAL A 85 9.59 -3.88 0.76
CA VAL A 85 9.95 -3.54 2.16
C VAL A 85 8.77 -2.88 2.86
N GLY A 86 8.08 -1.98 2.17
CA GLY A 86 6.88 -1.32 2.66
C GLY A 86 5.77 -2.31 3.00
N GLY A 87 5.49 -3.26 2.10
CA GLY A 87 4.49 -4.31 2.32
C GLY A 87 4.80 -5.19 3.53
N VAL A 88 6.08 -5.56 3.72
CA VAL A 88 6.53 -6.28 4.92
C VAL A 88 6.29 -5.44 6.17
N GLY A 89 6.66 -4.15 6.15
CA GLY A 89 6.45 -3.23 7.28
C GLY A 89 4.97 -3.05 7.63
N LEU A 90 4.12 -2.90 6.63
CA LEU A 90 2.66 -2.78 6.81
C LEU A 90 2.06 -4.05 7.40
N ALA A 91 2.50 -5.22 6.95
CA ALA A 91 2.06 -6.50 7.51
C ALA A 91 2.49 -6.65 8.99
N LEU A 92 3.67 -6.16 9.34
CA LEU A 92 4.11 -6.11 10.74
C LEU A 92 3.20 -5.20 11.57
N GLY A 93 2.89 -4.00 11.08
CA GLY A 93 1.96 -3.08 11.73
C GLY A 93 0.59 -3.70 11.96
N MET A 94 0.01 -4.29 10.91
CA MET A 94 -1.26 -5.02 11.02
C MET A 94 -1.20 -6.13 12.08
N ARG A 95 -0.13 -6.91 12.11
CA ARG A 95 0.05 -8.00 13.07
C ARG A 95 0.13 -7.48 14.51
N LEU A 96 0.90 -6.42 14.75
CA LEU A 96 1.02 -5.82 16.07
C LEU A 96 -0.33 -5.27 16.55
N THR A 97 -1.04 -4.59 15.67
CA THR A 97 -2.40 -4.08 15.95
C THR A 97 -3.39 -5.21 16.23
N ALA A 98 -3.37 -6.26 15.40
CA ALA A 98 -4.23 -7.43 15.61
C ALA A 98 -3.96 -8.09 16.98
N ARG A 99 -2.69 -8.22 17.35
CA ARG A 99 -2.31 -8.74 18.67
C ARG A 99 -2.83 -7.88 19.82
N ALA A 100 -2.69 -6.57 19.70
CA ALA A 100 -3.15 -5.62 20.71
C ALA A 100 -4.67 -5.66 20.89
N LEU A 101 -5.43 -5.77 19.77
CA LEU A 101 -6.88 -5.75 19.79
C LEU A 101 -7.52 -7.09 20.17
N THR A 102 -6.90 -8.21 19.79
CA THR A 102 -7.53 -9.54 19.92
C THR A 102 -6.83 -10.46 20.93
N GLY A 103 -5.68 -10.07 21.47
CA GLY A 103 -4.88 -10.92 22.36
C GLY A 103 -4.27 -12.16 21.70
N LEU A 104 -4.44 -12.34 20.40
CA LEU A 104 -3.94 -13.50 19.65
C LEU A 104 -2.42 -13.53 19.63
N ARG A 105 -1.83 -14.46 20.36
CA ARG A 105 -0.36 -14.64 20.45
C ARG A 105 0.21 -15.44 19.27
N ARG A 106 -0.59 -16.28 18.62
CA ARG A 106 -0.15 -17.13 17.51
C ARG A 106 -0.65 -16.58 16.19
N THR A 107 0.25 -16.02 15.42
CA THR A 107 0.04 -15.78 13.98
C THR A 107 1.00 -16.71 13.23
N PRO A 108 0.59 -17.30 12.10
CA PRO A 108 1.47 -18.16 11.30
C PRO A 108 2.79 -17.47 11.02
N ARG A 109 3.90 -18.20 11.16
CA ARG A 109 5.25 -17.71 10.83
C ARG A 109 5.41 -17.46 9.33
N ALA A 110 4.52 -18.03 8.55
CA ALA A 110 4.51 -17.84 7.13
C ALA A 110 4.23 -16.37 6.84
N THR A 111 5.16 -15.75 6.26
CA THR A 111 5.03 -15.02 5.04
C THR A 111 5.21 -13.52 5.15
N TRP A 112 6.22 -13.05 5.81
CA TRP A 112 6.68 -11.67 5.67
C TRP A 112 6.99 -11.32 4.21
N TRP A 113 7.70 -12.21 3.51
CA TRP A 113 7.99 -12.06 2.09
C TRP A 113 6.73 -12.12 1.21
N ALA A 114 5.74 -12.95 1.58
CA ALA A 114 4.48 -13.02 0.84
C ALA A 114 3.66 -11.72 0.99
N ALA A 115 3.72 -11.04 2.15
CA ALA A 115 3.11 -9.73 2.31
C ALA A 115 3.79 -8.68 1.40
N GLY A 116 5.13 -8.71 1.31
CA GLY A 116 5.87 -7.85 0.38
C GLY A 116 5.49 -8.13 -1.08
N LEU A 117 5.43 -9.40 -1.49
CA LEU A 117 5.01 -9.77 -2.84
C LEU A 117 3.55 -9.39 -3.12
N ALA A 118 2.64 -9.62 -2.16
CA ALA A 118 1.24 -9.23 -2.30
C ALA A 118 1.09 -7.72 -2.49
N PHE A 119 1.87 -6.93 -1.76
CA PHE A 119 1.86 -5.48 -1.91
C PHE A 119 2.37 -5.05 -3.31
N ILE A 120 3.46 -5.63 -3.80
CA ILE A 120 3.91 -5.42 -5.18
C ILE A 120 2.80 -5.74 -6.19
N MET A 121 2.13 -6.88 -6.04
CA MET A 121 1.06 -7.30 -6.96
C MET A 121 -0.12 -6.33 -6.93
N ILE A 122 -0.53 -5.87 -5.76
CA ILE A 122 -1.61 -4.88 -5.60
C ILE A 122 -1.24 -3.58 -6.33
N GLU A 123 -0.03 -3.07 -6.11
CA GLU A 123 0.43 -1.84 -6.74
C GLU A 123 0.56 -1.97 -8.26
N LEU A 124 1.10 -3.10 -8.75
CA LEU A 124 1.17 -3.37 -10.18
C LEU A 124 -0.22 -3.42 -10.84
N VAL A 125 -1.18 -4.09 -10.20
CA VAL A 125 -2.57 -4.15 -10.69
C VAL A 125 -3.22 -2.77 -10.68
N ALA A 126 -3.02 -1.99 -9.61
CA ALA A 126 -3.54 -0.62 -9.51
C ALA A 126 -2.98 0.28 -10.63
N HIS A 127 -1.68 0.24 -10.87
CA HIS A 127 -1.03 1.00 -11.94
C HIS A 127 -1.44 0.53 -13.34
N LEU A 128 -1.62 -0.77 -13.54
CA LEU A 128 -2.15 -1.31 -14.79
C LEU A 128 -3.58 -0.82 -15.05
N ALA A 129 -4.43 -0.80 -14.02
CA ALA A 129 -5.79 -0.26 -14.12
C ALA A 129 -5.80 1.24 -14.45
N LEU A 130 -4.87 2.02 -13.91
CA LEU A 130 -4.68 3.43 -14.28
C LEU A 130 -4.25 3.58 -15.74
N GLN A 131 -3.32 2.76 -16.20
CA GLN A 131 -2.86 2.76 -17.59
C GLN A 131 -4.01 2.45 -18.55
N LEU A 132 -4.80 1.43 -18.28
CA LEU A 132 -5.96 1.05 -19.10
C LEU A 132 -7.02 2.15 -19.17
N ARG A 133 -7.09 3.01 -18.14
CA ARG A 133 -7.97 4.19 -18.11
C ARG A 133 -7.33 5.44 -18.72
N GLY A 134 -6.15 5.33 -19.34
CA GLY A 134 -5.41 6.46 -19.90
C GLY A 134 -4.92 7.48 -18.85
N ARG A 135 -4.90 7.11 -17.57
CA ARG A 135 -4.42 7.95 -16.47
C ARG A 135 -2.91 7.83 -16.27
N PRO A 136 -2.26 8.82 -15.66
CA PRO A 136 -0.87 8.72 -15.29
C PRO A 136 -0.60 7.46 -14.48
N SER A 137 0.41 6.71 -14.88
CA SER A 137 0.82 5.49 -14.21
C SER A 137 2.31 5.26 -14.38
N PHE A 138 2.86 4.46 -13.49
CA PHE A 138 4.24 4.01 -13.54
C PHE A 138 4.65 3.40 -14.90
N PHE A 139 3.73 2.68 -15.59
CA PHE A 139 4.03 2.01 -16.84
C PHE A 139 4.15 2.95 -18.03
N ASN A 140 3.45 4.07 -18.05
CA ASN A 140 3.47 5.02 -19.17
C ASN A 140 4.37 6.24 -18.91
N GLY A 141 5.11 6.27 -17.82
CA GLY A 141 6.06 7.33 -17.49
C GLY A 141 5.43 8.72 -17.25
N ARG A 142 4.12 8.79 -17.11
CA ARG A 142 3.35 10.02 -16.89
C ARG A 142 2.90 10.12 -15.43
N GLU A 143 3.86 10.14 -14.52
CA GLU A 143 3.57 10.33 -13.10
C GLU A 143 3.81 11.75 -12.65
#